data_89e6d7b439e50f98789e4e1417a1ac03
#
_entry.id   89e6d7b439e50f98789e4e1417a1ac03
#
_cell.length_a   1.000
_cell.length_b   1.000
_cell.length_c   1.000
_cell.angle_alpha   90.00
_cell.angle_beta   90.00
_cell.angle_gamma   90.00
#
_symmetry.space_group_name_H-M   'P 1'
#
loop_
_entity.id
_entity.type
_entity.pdbx_description
1 polymer ?
#
loop_
_entity_poly.entity_id
_entity_poly.type
_entity_poly.pdbx_seq_one_letter_code
_entity_poly.pdbx_strand_id
1 'polypeptide(L)'
;KPGLKGEWERYALGVLWSMGVNSGVDLMIDGHVPLGAGLSSSAALECSVATAMNHLFDLGFNLEELARITQRAENQDVGVPCGIMDQSVSLMATQGSALLLDCRDLSTKNIPFDVASSGLELLIIDTQAHHALTDGGYAERRASCESVAAKLAIKSMRELSMAQLDAGKELLTPVEYVRARHAVSEMQRVLDCVEALSKSDFVRVGELINQSHASLRDDYTVSCPELDTAVDASLAAGALGARMVGGGFGGSAIALVSQNKSRGVQQAI
;
A
#
# COMPACT_ATOMS: atom_id res chain seq x y z
N LYS A 1 -0.08 30.18 3.38
CA LYS A 1 0.89 29.06 3.37
C LYS A 1 2.26 29.67 3.17
N PRO A 2 3.17 29.70 4.14
CA PRO A 2 4.56 29.87 3.85
C PRO A 2 4.96 28.65 3.03
N GLY A 3 5.59 28.82 1.86
CA GLY A 3 6.09 27.69 1.11
C GLY A 3 7.00 26.87 2.00
N LEU A 4 6.59 25.65 2.35
CA LEU A 4 7.38 24.76 3.17
C LEU A 4 8.68 24.50 2.41
N LYS A 5 9.78 25.03 2.93
CA LYS A 5 11.11 24.76 2.42
C LYS A 5 11.67 23.57 3.18
N GLY A 6 12.34 22.69 2.49
CA GLY A 6 12.86 21.44 3.02
C GLY A 6 12.40 20.25 2.18
N GLU A 7 13.06 19.15 2.32
CA GLU A 7 12.69 17.89 1.64
C GLU A 7 11.77 17.06 2.54
N TRP A 8 12.33 16.29 3.46
CA TRP A 8 11.56 15.44 4.37
C TRP A 8 10.85 16.20 5.49
N GLU A 9 11.33 17.38 5.88
CA GLU A 9 10.73 18.22 6.92
C GLU A 9 9.32 18.67 6.57
N ARG A 10 9.00 18.72 5.26
CA ARG A 10 7.67 19.07 4.77
C ARG A 10 6.58 18.13 5.28
N TYR A 11 6.89 16.86 5.45
CA TYR A 11 5.95 15.86 5.97
C TYR A 11 5.59 16.17 7.43
N ALA A 12 6.59 16.39 8.29
CA ALA A 12 6.33 16.76 9.69
C ALA A 12 5.60 18.10 9.81
N LEU A 13 6.01 19.12 9.05
CA LEU A 13 5.38 20.45 9.06
C LEU A 13 3.94 20.41 8.50
N GLY A 14 3.69 19.60 7.47
CA GLY A 14 2.35 19.38 6.92
C GLY A 14 1.40 18.79 7.95
N VAL A 15 1.88 17.82 8.73
CA VAL A 15 1.11 17.24 9.84
C VAL A 15 0.76 18.28 10.89
N LEU A 16 1.73 19.06 11.39
CA LEU A 16 1.48 20.12 12.37
C LEU A 16 0.43 21.12 11.86
N TRP A 17 0.56 21.51 10.59
CA TRP A 17 -0.40 22.41 9.94
C TRP A 17 -1.79 21.77 9.84
N SER A 18 -1.89 20.53 9.36
CA SER A 18 -3.15 19.81 9.21
C SER A 18 -3.86 19.54 10.54
N MET A 19 -3.11 19.45 11.65
CA MET A 19 -3.65 19.30 13.01
C MET A 19 -4.03 20.62 13.66
N GLY A 20 -3.68 21.77 13.05
CA GLY A 20 -3.94 23.10 13.62
C GLY A 20 -3.03 23.45 14.81
N VAL A 21 -1.85 22.83 14.90
CA VAL A 21 -0.87 23.15 15.93
C VAL A 21 -0.25 24.51 15.64
N ASN A 22 -0.46 25.48 16.53
CA ASN A 22 0.01 26.85 16.38
C ASN A 22 1.18 27.19 17.31
N SER A 23 1.69 26.22 18.05
CA SER A 23 2.85 26.35 18.95
C SER A 23 4.10 25.86 18.26
N GLY A 24 5.24 26.50 18.58
CA GLY A 24 6.54 25.95 18.19
C GLY A 24 6.84 24.68 18.96
N VAL A 25 7.46 23.72 18.27
CA VAL A 25 7.89 22.44 18.84
C VAL A 25 9.30 22.11 18.37
N ASP A 26 10.09 21.47 19.22
CA ASP A 26 11.35 20.87 18.87
C ASP A 26 11.10 19.35 18.69
N LEU A 27 11.42 18.82 17.51
CA LEU A 27 11.24 17.42 17.18
C LEU A 27 12.59 16.73 17.00
N MET A 28 12.78 15.62 17.70
CA MET A 28 13.84 14.66 17.42
C MET A 28 13.22 13.43 16.77
N ILE A 29 13.71 13.09 15.58
CA ILE A 29 13.18 11.97 14.77
C ILE A 29 14.29 10.92 14.64
N ASP A 30 13.96 9.68 15.00
CA ASP A 30 14.80 8.49 14.81
C ASP A 30 14.03 7.50 13.93
N GLY A 31 14.34 7.51 12.63
CA GLY A 31 13.62 6.76 11.61
C GLY A 31 14.37 5.50 11.19
N HIS A 32 13.72 4.33 11.29
CA HIS A 32 14.27 3.03 10.90
C HIS A 32 13.63 2.46 9.63
N VAL A 33 12.60 3.09 9.08
CA VAL A 33 12.00 2.67 7.81
C VAL A 33 12.90 3.12 6.66
N PRO A 34 13.40 2.22 5.79
CA PRO A 34 14.27 2.58 4.68
C PRO A 34 13.63 3.61 3.75
N LEU A 35 14.39 4.65 3.41
CA LEU A 35 13.94 5.70 2.51
C LEU A 35 13.98 5.21 1.06
N GLY A 36 12.91 5.48 0.30
CA GLY A 36 12.85 5.12 -1.12
C GLY A 36 12.58 3.65 -1.43
N ALA A 37 12.49 2.80 -0.41
CA ALA A 37 12.25 1.36 -0.56
C ALA A 37 10.77 1.00 -0.82
N GLY A 38 9.88 1.96 -0.98
CA GLY A 38 8.43 1.68 -1.17
C GLY A 38 7.73 1.10 0.07
N LEU A 39 8.34 1.29 1.26
CA LEU A 39 7.81 0.82 2.56
C LEU A 39 7.14 1.94 3.36
N SER A 40 6.69 2.99 2.68
CA SER A 40 5.91 4.08 3.25
C SER A 40 6.58 4.83 4.40
N SER A 41 7.86 5.18 4.21
CA SER A 41 8.62 5.98 5.20
C SER A 41 7.98 7.35 5.47
N SER A 42 7.30 7.94 4.48
CA SER A 42 6.52 9.18 4.63
C SER A 42 5.39 9.00 5.63
N ALA A 43 4.54 8.00 5.43
CA ALA A 43 3.41 7.72 6.34
C ALA A 43 3.90 7.36 7.75
N ALA A 44 5.01 6.60 7.88
CA ALA A 44 5.60 6.30 9.18
C ALA A 44 6.02 7.57 9.92
N LEU A 45 6.68 8.52 9.24
CA LEU A 45 7.06 9.81 9.79
C LEU A 45 5.83 10.64 10.18
N GLU A 46 4.88 10.80 9.26
CA GLU A 46 3.66 11.59 9.49
C GLU A 46 2.84 11.05 10.64
N CYS A 47 2.60 9.73 10.69
CA CYS A 47 1.84 9.10 11.75
C CYS A 47 2.52 9.21 13.12
N SER A 48 3.84 9.09 13.18
CA SER A 48 4.60 9.25 14.42
C SER A 48 4.50 10.68 14.95
N VAL A 49 4.66 11.69 14.08
CA VAL A 49 4.50 13.11 14.44
C VAL A 49 3.07 13.40 14.87
N ALA A 50 2.07 12.93 14.11
CA ALA A 50 0.65 13.14 14.44
C ALA A 50 0.29 12.55 15.81
N THR A 51 0.74 11.33 16.10
CA THR A 51 0.50 10.66 17.37
C THR A 51 1.15 11.43 18.52
N ALA A 52 2.41 11.84 18.35
CA ALA A 52 3.13 12.63 19.36
C ALA A 52 2.43 13.98 19.64
N MET A 53 2.01 14.69 18.60
CA MET A 53 1.32 15.97 18.73
C MET A 53 -0.08 15.84 19.35
N ASN A 54 -0.82 14.80 18.95
CA ASN A 54 -2.12 14.48 19.52
C ASN A 54 -2.03 14.29 21.04
N HIS A 55 -1.00 13.59 21.49
CA HIS A 55 -0.75 13.36 22.91
C HIS A 55 -0.22 14.63 23.61
N LEU A 56 0.76 15.32 23.02
CA LEU A 56 1.42 16.47 23.64
C LEU A 56 0.45 17.65 23.89
N PHE A 57 -0.46 17.87 22.94
CA PHE A 57 -1.41 18.99 22.99
C PHE A 57 -2.82 18.57 23.40
N ASP A 58 -3.03 17.30 23.79
CA ASP A 58 -4.34 16.74 24.20
C ASP A 58 -5.45 17.05 23.18
N LEU A 59 -5.17 16.81 21.89
CA LEU A 59 -6.07 17.19 20.80
C LEU A 59 -7.29 16.26 20.68
N GLY A 60 -7.23 15.06 21.24
CA GLY A 60 -8.37 14.13 21.33
C GLY A 60 -8.74 13.43 20.02
N PHE A 61 -7.89 13.46 18.98
CA PHE A 61 -8.15 12.72 17.74
C PHE A 61 -8.03 11.22 17.94
N ASN A 62 -8.97 10.46 17.37
CA ASN A 62 -8.87 9.00 17.27
C ASN A 62 -7.96 8.58 16.11
N LEU A 63 -7.65 7.26 16.00
CA LEU A 63 -6.70 6.76 15.02
C LEU A 63 -7.17 6.94 13.56
N GLU A 64 -8.49 6.84 13.31
CA GLU A 64 -9.04 7.09 11.97
C GLU A 64 -8.93 8.56 11.56
N GLU A 65 -9.18 9.46 12.51
CA GLU A 65 -9.01 10.91 12.29
C GLU A 65 -7.54 11.24 12.02
N LEU A 66 -6.60 10.65 12.79
CA LEU A 66 -5.17 10.82 12.55
C LEU A 66 -4.77 10.30 11.16
N ALA A 67 -5.28 9.14 10.71
CA ALA A 67 -5.00 8.63 9.37
C ALA A 67 -5.49 9.60 8.27
N ARG A 68 -6.67 10.20 8.44
CA ARG A 68 -7.20 11.20 7.49
C ARG A 68 -6.39 12.51 7.52
N ILE A 69 -5.95 12.93 8.69
CA ILE A 69 -5.14 14.14 8.86
C ILE A 69 -3.79 13.98 8.19
N THR A 70 -3.11 12.86 8.42
CA THR A 70 -1.78 12.57 7.84
C THR A 70 -1.86 12.39 6.33
N GLN A 71 -2.85 11.66 5.80
CA GLN A 71 -3.09 11.59 4.37
C GLN A 71 -3.36 12.97 3.74
N ARG A 72 -4.14 13.82 4.41
CA ARG A 72 -4.39 15.18 3.93
C ARG A 72 -3.11 16.01 3.91
N ALA A 73 -2.26 15.88 4.93
CA ALA A 73 -0.97 16.54 5.00
C ALA A 73 -0.09 16.16 3.79
N GLU A 74 0.04 14.87 3.50
CA GLU A 74 0.81 14.38 2.35
C GLU A 74 0.25 14.88 1.01
N ASN A 75 -1.07 14.75 0.81
CA ASN A 75 -1.71 15.15 -0.45
C ASN A 75 -1.74 16.68 -0.67
N GLN A 76 -2.04 17.47 0.36
CA GLN A 76 -2.31 18.91 0.20
C GLN A 76 -1.16 19.82 0.60
N ASP A 77 -0.37 19.42 1.59
CA ASP A 77 0.71 20.26 2.12
C ASP A 77 2.08 19.85 1.54
N VAL A 78 2.34 18.57 1.42
CA VAL A 78 3.53 18.06 0.72
C VAL A 78 3.32 18.05 -0.80
N GLY A 79 2.11 17.75 -1.26
CA GLY A 79 1.74 17.72 -2.67
C GLY A 79 2.04 16.38 -3.36
N VAL A 80 2.18 15.31 -2.58
CA VAL A 80 2.37 13.94 -3.09
C VAL A 80 1.03 13.21 -3.04
N PRO A 81 0.43 12.84 -4.17
CA PRO A 81 -0.84 12.11 -4.17
C PRO A 81 -0.65 10.69 -3.65
N CYS A 82 -1.34 10.36 -2.56
CA CYS A 82 -1.34 9.02 -1.99
C CYS A 82 -2.76 8.56 -1.62
N GLY A 83 -2.94 7.23 -1.47
CA GLY A 83 -4.11 6.63 -0.83
C GLY A 83 -4.03 6.76 0.70
N ILE A 84 -4.98 6.13 1.41
CA ILE A 84 -5.02 6.17 2.89
C ILE A 84 -4.46 4.90 3.52
N MET A 85 -4.04 3.91 2.72
CA MET A 85 -3.64 2.58 3.19
C MET A 85 -2.47 2.66 4.17
N ASP A 86 -1.42 3.38 3.80
CA ASP A 86 -0.16 3.42 4.53
C ASP A 86 -0.31 4.07 5.90
N GLN A 87 -1.05 5.19 5.96
CA GLN A 87 -1.38 5.85 7.22
C GLN A 87 -2.29 4.97 8.09
N SER A 88 -3.26 4.28 7.47
CA SER A 88 -4.17 3.40 8.20
C SER A 88 -3.43 2.21 8.83
N VAL A 89 -2.54 1.54 8.08
CA VAL A 89 -1.80 0.40 8.63
C VAL A 89 -0.81 0.83 9.69
N SER A 90 -0.14 1.97 9.51
CA SER A 90 0.81 2.51 10.49
C SER A 90 0.16 2.81 11.85
N LEU A 91 -1.10 3.28 11.85
CA LEU A 91 -1.82 3.69 13.06
C LEU A 91 -2.67 2.56 13.68
N MET A 92 -3.24 1.66 12.87
CA MET A 92 -4.31 0.76 13.32
C MET A 92 -3.97 -0.73 13.24
N ALA A 93 -2.86 -1.11 12.58
CA ALA A 93 -2.45 -2.51 12.58
C ALA A 93 -1.96 -2.95 13.97
N THR A 94 -2.22 -4.21 14.30
CA THR A 94 -1.76 -4.84 15.54
C THR A 94 -0.75 -5.94 15.26
N GLN A 95 0.12 -6.20 16.22
CA GLN A 95 1.14 -7.26 16.07
C GLN A 95 0.49 -8.61 15.75
N GLY A 96 1.07 -9.35 14.81
CA GLY A 96 0.57 -10.65 14.37
C GLY A 96 -0.71 -10.58 13.54
N SER A 97 -1.02 -9.42 12.96
CA SER A 97 -2.21 -9.22 12.14
C SER A 97 -1.89 -8.47 10.86
N ALA A 98 -2.69 -8.73 9.82
CA ALA A 98 -2.81 -7.89 8.65
C ALA A 98 -4.06 -7.01 8.79
N LEU A 99 -3.97 -5.74 8.38
CA LEU A 99 -5.10 -4.82 8.43
C LEU A 99 -5.93 -4.94 7.15
N LEU A 100 -7.18 -5.40 7.27
CA LEU A 100 -8.18 -5.25 6.21
C LEU A 100 -8.78 -3.84 6.31
N LEU A 101 -8.66 -3.08 5.23
CA LEU A 101 -9.24 -1.74 5.09
C LEU A 101 -10.27 -1.73 3.95
N ASP A 102 -11.53 -1.37 4.23
CA ASP A 102 -12.51 -1.09 3.18
C ASP A 102 -12.47 0.41 2.84
N CYS A 103 -11.96 0.73 1.64
CA CYS A 103 -11.85 2.12 1.17
C CYS A 103 -13.20 2.79 0.87
N ARG A 104 -14.33 2.10 1.04
CA ARG A 104 -15.67 2.67 0.85
C ARG A 104 -16.06 3.56 2.02
N ASP A 105 -15.85 3.07 3.23
CA ASP A 105 -16.23 3.73 4.49
C ASP A 105 -15.07 3.90 5.46
N LEU A 106 -13.88 3.38 5.07
CA LEU A 106 -12.64 3.33 5.85
C LEU A 106 -12.74 2.44 7.09
N SER A 107 -13.71 1.53 7.12
CA SER A 107 -13.76 0.51 8.17
C SER A 107 -12.54 -0.40 8.12
N THR A 108 -12.06 -0.80 9.29
CA THR A 108 -10.86 -1.63 9.42
C THR A 108 -11.13 -2.87 10.27
N LYS A 109 -10.38 -3.94 9.97
CA LYS A 109 -10.39 -5.16 10.75
C LYS A 109 -9.00 -5.78 10.77
N ASN A 110 -8.48 -6.09 11.95
CA ASN A 110 -7.25 -6.86 12.10
C ASN A 110 -7.54 -8.35 11.84
N ILE A 111 -6.88 -8.92 10.84
CA ILE A 111 -6.98 -10.33 10.43
C ILE A 111 -5.73 -11.06 10.95
N PRO A 112 -5.84 -12.16 11.69
CA PRO A 112 -4.69 -12.90 12.17
C PRO A 112 -3.71 -13.25 11.05
N PHE A 113 -2.44 -12.91 11.25
CA PHE A 113 -1.34 -13.13 10.29
C PHE A 113 -0.07 -13.54 11.04
N ASP A 114 -0.17 -14.62 11.83
CA ASP A 114 0.98 -15.17 12.54
C ASP A 114 1.68 -16.24 11.68
N VAL A 115 2.51 -15.78 10.75
CA VAL A 115 3.28 -16.64 9.86
C VAL A 115 4.34 -17.45 10.62
N ALA A 116 4.90 -16.88 11.68
CA ALA A 116 5.98 -17.51 12.44
C ALA A 116 5.51 -18.79 13.15
N SER A 117 4.32 -18.79 13.74
CA SER A 117 3.74 -19.98 14.39
C SER A 117 3.44 -21.11 13.39
N SER A 118 3.30 -20.76 12.11
CA SER A 118 3.09 -21.70 11.01
C SER A 118 4.40 -22.16 10.34
N GLY A 119 5.57 -21.84 10.92
CA GLY A 119 6.88 -22.18 10.36
C GLY A 119 7.21 -21.44 9.08
N LEU A 120 6.61 -20.25 8.90
CA LEU A 120 6.80 -19.39 7.74
C LEU A 120 7.49 -18.08 8.14
N GLU A 121 8.01 -17.39 7.14
CA GLU A 121 8.56 -16.03 7.21
C GLU A 121 8.05 -15.20 6.06
N LEU A 122 7.88 -13.90 6.30
CA LEU A 122 7.65 -12.91 5.26
C LEU A 122 8.96 -12.16 5.02
N LEU A 123 9.60 -12.41 3.90
CA LEU A 123 10.78 -11.68 3.46
C LEU A 123 10.37 -10.36 2.81
N ILE A 124 11.11 -9.32 3.11
CA ILE A 124 11.01 -8.02 2.43
C ILE A 124 12.27 -7.88 1.58
N ILE A 125 12.09 -7.63 0.29
CA ILE A 125 13.14 -7.58 -0.71
C ILE A 125 13.17 -6.16 -1.26
N ASP A 126 14.14 -5.37 -0.81
CA ASP A 126 14.41 -4.05 -1.38
C ASP A 126 15.19 -4.21 -2.68
N THR A 127 14.55 -3.93 -3.81
CA THR A 127 15.18 -4.04 -5.14
C THR A 127 16.17 -2.93 -5.41
N GLN A 128 16.24 -1.90 -4.57
CA GLN A 128 17.03 -0.68 -4.75
C GLN A 128 16.73 0.04 -6.08
N ALA A 129 15.70 -0.38 -6.80
CA ALA A 129 15.16 0.39 -7.92
C ALA A 129 14.45 1.62 -7.34
N HIS A 130 14.98 2.80 -7.66
CA HIS A 130 14.43 4.03 -7.12
C HIS A 130 13.00 4.24 -7.61
N HIS A 131 12.11 4.42 -6.66
CA HIS A 131 10.71 4.69 -6.91
C HIS A 131 10.57 6.09 -7.52
N ALA A 132 10.34 6.15 -8.80
CA ALA A 132 10.06 7.41 -9.50
C ALA A 132 8.58 7.83 -9.28
N LEU A 133 8.18 8.09 -8.01
CA LEU A 133 6.86 8.67 -7.68
C LEU A 133 6.59 9.97 -8.45
N THR A 134 7.65 10.63 -8.91
CA THR A 134 7.60 11.90 -9.64
C THR A 134 7.21 11.74 -11.11
N ASP A 135 7.27 10.55 -11.70
CA ASP A 135 7.08 10.34 -13.13
C ASP A 135 5.59 10.27 -13.57
N GLY A 136 4.66 10.61 -12.68
CA GLY A 136 3.24 10.68 -13.01
C GLY A 136 2.53 9.33 -13.16
N GLY A 137 3.23 8.21 -13.04
CA GLY A 137 2.66 6.87 -13.22
C GLY A 137 1.50 6.57 -12.27
N TYR A 138 1.65 6.91 -10.99
CA TYR A 138 0.56 6.75 -10.00
C TYR A 138 -0.64 7.63 -10.34
N ALA A 139 -0.40 8.91 -10.68
CA ALA A 139 -1.47 9.84 -11.06
C ALA A 139 -2.22 9.36 -12.31
N GLU A 140 -1.53 8.76 -13.29
CA GLU A 140 -2.14 8.19 -14.49
C GLU A 140 -3.05 7.00 -14.16
N ARG A 141 -2.66 6.11 -13.23
CA ARG A 141 -3.50 4.97 -12.80
C ARG A 141 -4.74 5.47 -12.07
N ARG A 142 -4.58 6.45 -11.21
CA ARG A 142 -5.69 7.10 -10.52
C ARG A 142 -6.66 7.76 -11.53
N ALA A 143 -6.16 8.52 -12.49
CA ALA A 143 -6.96 9.14 -13.54
C ALA A 143 -7.72 8.10 -14.38
N SER A 144 -7.11 6.94 -14.68
CA SER A 144 -7.81 5.83 -15.34
C SER A 144 -9.00 5.32 -14.53
N CYS A 145 -8.82 5.11 -13.22
CA CYS A 145 -9.91 4.67 -12.34
C CYS A 145 -11.03 5.71 -12.26
N GLU A 146 -10.70 6.98 -12.15
CA GLU A 146 -11.66 8.09 -12.12
C GLU A 146 -12.43 8.20 -13.45
N SER A 147 -11.74 8.03 -14.59
CA SER A 147 -12.37 8.00 -15.92
C SER A 147 -13.36 6.84 -16.07
N VAL A 148 -12.96 5.63 -15.66
CA VAL A 148 -13.85 4.45 -15.67
C VAL A 148 -15.06 4.67 -14.79
N ALA A 149 -14.88 5.20 -13.58
CA ALA A 149 -15.98 5.49 -12.67
C ALA A 149 -16.98 6.48 -13.27
N ALA A 150 -16.50 7.54 -13.92
CA ALA A 150 -17.33 8.53 -14.60
C ALA A 150 -18.10 7.91 -15.79
N LYS A 151 -17.43 7.12 -16.66
CA LYS A 151 -18.04 6.49 -17.83
C LYS A 151 -19.08 5.44 -17.48
N LEU A 152 -18.88 4.70 -16.39
CA LEU A 152 -19.80 3.68 -15.93
C LEU A 152 -20.83 4.20 -14.90
N ALA A 153 -20.82 5.49 -14.62
CA ALA A 153 -21.73 6.16 -13.67
C ALA A 153 -21.73 5.53 -12.27
N ILE A 154 -20.57 5.15 -11.77
CA ILE A 154 -20.34 4.64 -10.42
C ILE A 154 -19.59 5.66 -9.58
N LYS A 155 -19.74 5.63 -8.24
CA LYS A 155 -19.06 6.59 -7.35
C LYS A 155 -17.57 6.28 -7.17
N SER A 156 -17.23 5.00 -7.18
CA SER A 156 -15.85 4.54 -7.05
C SER A 156 -15.68 3.14 -7.63
N MET A 157 -14.43 2.74 -7.91
CA MET A 157 -14.09 1.38 -8.34
C MET A 157 -14.57 0.31 -7.36
N ARG A 158 -14.75 0.64 -6.08
CA ARG A 158 -15.24 -0.28 -5.04
C ARG A 158 -16.68 -0.75 -5.27
N GLU A 159 -17.44 -0.06 -6.10
CA GLU A 159 -18.81 -0.42 -6.47
C GLU A 159 -18.90 -1.28 -7.75
N LEU A 160 -17.78 -1.39 -8.50
CA LEU A 160 -17.73 -2.08 -9.78
C LEU A 160 -17.64 -3.59 -9.61
N SER A 161 -18.50 -4.33 -10.30
CA SER A 161 -18.38 -5.79 -10.46
C SER A 161 -17.85 -6.15 -11.85
N MET A 162 -17.31 -7.39 -12.01
CA MET A 162 -16.86 -7.87 -13.32
C MET A 162 -17.99 -7.85 -14.35
N ALA A 163 -19.22 -8.23 -13.97
CA ALA A 163 -20.36 -8.22 -14.88
C ALA A 163 -20.69 -6.79 -15.39
N GLN A 164 -20.61 -5.79 -14.51
CA GLN A 164 -20.80 -4.38 -14.91
C GLN A 164 -19.67 -3.88 -15.78
N LEU A 165 -18.41 -4.26 -15.47
CA LEU A 165 -17.26 -3.92 -16.29
C LEU A 165 -17.38 -4.49 -17.69
N ASP A 166 -17.74 -5.77 -17.83
CA ASP A 166 -17.91 -6.43 -19.12
C ASP A 166 -19.07 -5.83 -19.92
N ALA A 167 -20.18 -5.52 -19.26
CA ALA A 167 -21.32 -4.86 -19.89
C ALA A 167 -21.00 -3.44 -20.40
N GLY A 168 -20.12 -2.73 -19.69
CA GLY A 168 -19.69 -1.38 -20.06
C GLY A 168 -18.45 -1.31 -20.95
N LYS A 169 -17.91 -2.44 -21.41
CA LYS A 169 -16.61 -2.54 -22.10
C LYS A 169 -16.50 -1.58 -23.30
N GLU A 170 -17.57 -1.45 -24.09
CA GLU A 170 -17.59 -0.61 -25.29
C GLU A 170 -17.46 0.90 -24.98
N LEU A 171 -17.66 1.31 -23.73
CA LEU A 171 -17.49 2.70 -23.28
C LEU A 171 -16.05 3.01 -22.88
N LEU A 172 -15.21 1.98 -22.74
CA LEU A 172 -13.87 2.06 -22.20
C LEU A 172 -12.82 1.87 -23.29
N THR A 173 -11.69 2.55 -23.13
CA THR A 173 -10.51 2.20 -23.90
C THR A 173 -9.95 0.85 -23.46
N PRO A 174 -9.16 0.13 -24.30
CA PRO A 174 -8.53 -1.12 -23.88
C PRO A 174 -7.71 -1.00 -22.60
N VAL A 175 -7.01 0.11 -22.42
CA VAL A 175 -6.19 0.38 -21.21
C VAL A 175 -7.07 0.58 -19.98
N GLU A 176 -8.13 1.36 -20.08
CA GLU A 176 -9.08 1.56 -18.99
C GLU A 176 -9.73 0.24 -18.57
N TYR A 177 -10.12 -0.59 -19.53
CA TYR A 177 -10.73 -1.88 -19.26
C TYR A 177 -9.79 -2.82 -18.49
N VAL A 178 -8.53 -2.98 -18.92
CA VAL A 178 -7.60 -3.90 -18.22
C VAL A 178 -7.22 -3.36 -16.83
N ARG A 179 -7.06 -2.04 -16.67
CA ARG A 179 -6.82 -1.43 -15.36
C ARG A 179 -8.01 -1.59 -14.41
N ALA A 180 -9.23 -1.42 -14.93
CA ALA A 180 -10.44 -1.65 -14.15
C ALA A 180 -10.61 -3.14 -13.79
N ARG A 181 -10.29 -4.06 -14.70
CA ARG A 181 -10.26 -5.50 -14.45
C ARG A 181 -9.32 -5.85 -13.31
N HIS A 182 -8.11 -5.27 -13.30
CA HIS A 182 -7.19 -5.41 -12.17
C HIS A 182 -7.87 -5.00 -10.87
N ALA A 183 -8.40 -3.77 -10.80
CA ALA A 183 -9.02 -3.25 -9.57
C ALA A 183 -10.15 -4.14 -9.05
N VAL A 184 -11.06 -4.59 -9.93
CA VAL A 184 -12.18 -5.45 -9.55
C VAL A 184 -11.71 -6.84 -9.10
N SER A 185 -10.80 -7.46 -9.86
CA SER A 185 -10.27 -8.78 -9.51
C SER A 185 -9.41 -8.75 -8.24
N GLU A 186 -8.69 -7.65 -8.00
CA GLU A 186 -7.88 -7.48 -6.79
C GLU A 186 -8.75 -7.35 -5.54
N MET A 187 -9.87 -6.65 -5.61
CA MET A 187 -10.84 -6.59 -4.50
C MET A 187 -11.34 -7.99 -4.10
N GLN A 188 -11.61 -8.85 -5.08
CA GLN A 188 -12.00 -10.23 -4.79
C GLN A 188 -10.84 -11.03 -4.21
N ARG A 189 -9.62 -10.89 -4.75
CA ARG A 189 -8.42 -11.55 -4.19
C ARG A 189 -8.15 -11.17 -2.75
N VAL A 190 -8.39 -9.92 -2.37
CA VAL A 190 -8.29 -9.48 -0.95
C VAL A 190 -9.27 -10.26 -0.08
N LEU A 191 -10.52 -10.40 -0.49
CA LEU A 191 -11.54 -11.15 0.29
C LEU A 191 -11.18 -12.63 0.38
N ASP A 192 -10.74 -13.23 -0.72
CA ASP A 192 -10.28 -14.63 -0.76
C ASP A 192 -9.04 -14.84 0.13
N CYS A 193 -8.15 -13.85 0.17
CA CYS A 193 -6.97 -13.87 1.05
C CYS A 193 -7.36 -13.79 2.53
N VAL A 194 -8.33 -12.95 2.89
CA VAL A 194 -8.89 -12.89 4.24
C VAL A 194 -9.49 -14.22 4.65
N GLU A 195 -10.22 -14.89 3.75
CA GLU A 195 -10.77 -16.21 4.00
C GLU A 195 -9.67 -17.26 4.20
N ALA A 196 -8.64 -17.27 3.33
CA ALA A 196 -7.50 -18.17 3.44
C ALA A 196 -6.73 -17.96 4.75
N LEU A 197 -6.47 -16.70 5.15
CA LEU A 197 -5.83 -16.36 6.42
C LEU A 197 -6.64 -16.82 7.62
N SER A 198 -7.97 -16.70 7.59
CA SER A 198 -8.84 -17.16 8.68
C SER A 198 -8.78 -18.67 8.89
N LYS A 199 -8.37 -19.42 7.86
CA LYS A 199 -8.18 -20.88 7.86
C LYS A 199 -6.72 -21.29 8.04
N SER A 200 -5.80 -20.35 8.18
CA SER A 200 -4.34 -20.58 8.14
C SER A 200 -3.87 -21.31 6.87
N ASP A 201 -4.57 -21.13 5.74
CA ASP A 201 -4.23 -21.72 4.44
C ASP A 201 -3.19 -20.83 3.74
N PHE A 202 -1.96 -20.89 4.19
CA PHE A 202 -0.86 -20.09 3.64
C PHE A 202 -0.42 -20.52 2.23
N VAL A 203 -0.75 -21.73 1.80
CA VAL A 203 -0.53 -22.15 0.40
C VAL A 203 -1.46 -21.32 -0.49
N ARG A 204 -2.74 -21.23 -0.13
CA ARG A 204 -3.70 -20.42 -0.86
C ARG A 204 -3.35 -18.93 -0.82
N VAL A 205 -2.89 -18.41 0.31
CA VAL A 205 -2.35 -17.04 0.42
C VAL A 205 -1.22 -16.82 -0.60
N GLY A 206 -0.27 -17.76 -0.68
CA GLY A 206 0.82 -17.70 -1.65
C GLY A 206 0.32 -17.63 -3.09
N GLU A 207 -0.63 -18.48 -3.48
CA GLU A 207 -1.24 -18.44 -4.82
C GLU A 207 -1.90 -17.09 -5.13
N LEU A 208 -2.64 -16.54 -4.16
CA LEU A 208 -3.36 -15.27 -4.34
C LEU A 208 -2.40 -14.09 -4.51
N ILE A 209 -1.31 -14.03 -3.74
CA ILE A 209 -0.30 -12.97 -3.92
C ILE A 209 0.45 -13.10 -5.24
N ASN A 210 0.68 -14.31 -5.75
CA ASN A 210 1.25 -14.53 -7.08
C ASN A 210 0.30 -14.02 -8.19
N GLN A 211 -0.98 -14.34 -8.10
CA GLN A 211 -2.00 -13.83 -9.02
C GLN A 211 -2.10 -12.29 -8.96
N SER A 212 -1.98 -11.72 -7.76
CA SER A 212 -1.94 -10.28 -7.57
C SER A 212 -0.75 -9.65 -8.29
N HIS A 213 0.48 -10.23 -8.14
CA HIS A 213 1.65 -9.72 -8.84
C HIS A 213 1.50 -9.78 -10.36
N ALA A 214 1.03 -10.90 -10.89
CA ALA A 214 0.77 -11.03 -12.33
C ALA A 214 -0.20 -9.96 -12.84
N SER A 215 -1.28 -9.68 -12.12
CA SER A 215 -2.25 -8.64 -12.49
C SER A 215 -1.68 -7.22 -12.33
N LEU A 216 -0.83 -6.97 -11.32
CA LEU A 216 -0.12 -5.69 -11.16
C LEU A 216 0.84 -5.43 -12.31
N ARG A 217 1.55 -6.47 -12.79
CA ARG A 217 2.48 -6.40 -13.90
C ARG A 217 1.76 -6.25 -15.23
N ASP A 218 0.81 -7.14 -15.53
CA ASP A 218 0.25 -7.32 -16.88
C ASP A 218 -0.98 -6.44 -17.14
N ASP A 219 -1.85 -6.22 -16.14
CA ASP A 219 -3.09 -5.44 -16.28
C ASP A 219 -2.91 -3.99 -15.83
N TYR A 220 -2.35 -3.81 -14.63
CA TYR A 220 -2.21 -2.48 -14.04
C TYR A 220 -0.93 -1.77 -14.46
N THR A 221 0.06 -2.55 -14.89
CA THR A 221 1.36 -2.08 -15.43
C THR A 221 2.10 -1.15 -14.48
N VAL A 222 2.21 -1.57 -13.22
CA VAL A 222 2.93 -0.83 -12.16
C VAL A 222 4.18 -1.56 -11.67
N SER A 223 4.49 -2.75 -12.20
CA SER A 223 5.75 -3.44 -11.90
C SER A 223 6.91 -2.88 -12.74
N CYS A 224 8.11 -3.31 -12.43
CA CYS A 224 9.32 -3.03 -13.19
C CYS A 224 10.20 -4.29 -13.25
N PRO A 225 11.23 -4.33 -14.13
CA PRO A 225 12.08 -5.51 -14.32
C PRO A 225 12.74 -6.00 -13.03
N GLU A 226 13.13 -5.10 -12.13
CA GLU A 226 13.78 -5.42 -10.87
C GLU A 226 12.80 -6.11 -9.91
N LEU A 227 11.55 -5.61 -9.83
CA LEU A 227 10.48 -6.24 -9.04
C LEU A 227 10.10 -7.61 -9.59
N ASP A 228 9.94 -7.72 -10.91
CA ASP A 228 9.62 -8.99 -11.57
C ASP A 228 10.74 -10.02 -11.34
N THR A 229 12.01 -9.60 -11.46
CA THR A 229 13.16 -10.46 -11.20
C THR A 229 13.19 -10.96 -9.74
N ALA A 230 12.94 -10.07 -8.77
CA ALA A 230 12.91 -10.42 -7.35
C ALA A 230 11.79 -11.44 -7.05
N VAL A 231 10.61 -11.26 -7.66
CA VAL A 231 9.48 -12.19 -7.53
C VAL A 231 9.80 -13.53 -8.16
N ASP A 232 10.27 -13.54 -9.41
CA ASP A 232 10.58 -14.77 -10.15
C ASP A 232 11.69 -15.57 -9.46
N ALA A 233 12.76 -14.92 -8.98
CA ALA A 233 13.84 -15.57 -8.23
C ALA A 233 13.32 -16.16 -6.92
N SER A 234 12.46 -15.45 -6.19
CA SER A 234 11.84 -15.93 -4.95
C SER A 234 11.03 -17.22 -5.19
N LEU A 235 10.20 -17.22 -6.22
CA LEU A 235 9.36 -18.37 -6.59
C LEU A 235 10.21 -19.54 -7.05
N ALA A 236 11.21 -19.31 -7.89
CA ALA A 236 12.14 -20.35 -8.37
C ALA A 236 12.92 -21.00 -7.21
N ALA A 237 13.26 -20.23 -6.18
CA ALA A 237 13.92 -20.72 -4.96
C ALA A 237 12.95 -21.39 -3.96
N GLY A 238 11.65 -21.41 -4.25
CA GLY A 238 10.64 -22.15 -3.53
C GLY A 238 9.84 -21.37 -2.49
N ALA A 239 9.69 -20.06 -2.67
CA ALA A 239 8.69 -19.28 -1.97
C ALA A 239 7.27 -19.80 -2.29
N LEU A 240 6.35 -19.73 -1.34
CA LEU A 240 4.94 -20.08 -1.54
C LEU A 240 4.26 -19.02 -2.43
N GLY A 241 4.66 -17.78 -2.29
CA GLY A 241 4.18 -16.68 -3.09
C GLY A 241 5.04 -15.45 -2.91
N ALA A 242 5.08 -14.60 -3.94
CA ALA A 242 5.79 -13.34 -3.93
C ALA A 242 5.06 -12.28 -4.76
N ARG A 243 5.18 -11.00 -4.38
CA ARG A 243 4.64 -9.87 -5.13
C ARG A 243 5.34 -8.56 -4.76
N MET A 244 5.26 -7.60 -5.67
CA MET A 244 5.60 -6.22 -5.34
C MET A 244 4.67 -5.64 -4.25
N VAL A 245 5.13 -4.64 -3.52
CA VAL A 245 4.34 -3.87 -2.54
C VAL A 245 4.44 -2.38 -2.82
N GLY A 246 3.52 -1.62 -2.22
CA GLY A 246 3.44 -0.16 -2.42
C GLY A 246 2.88 0.24 -3.77
N GLY A 247 3.24 1.43 -4.23
CA GLY A 247 2.72 2.03 -5.46
C GLY A 247 3.30 1.47 -6.76
N GLY A 248 4.34 0.65 -6.70
CA GLY A 248 5.02 0.12 -7.87
C GLY A 248 6.09 1.03 -8.45
N PHE A 249 6.49 0.79 -9.70
CA PHE A 249 7.53 1.49 -10.45
C PHE A 249 8.94 1.39 -9.81
N GLY A 250 9.16 0.48 -8.90
CA GLY A 250 10.34 0.25 -8.09
C GLY A 250 9.99 -0.06 -6.64
N GLY A 251 10.97 0.05 -5.75
CA GLY A 251 10.82 -0.21 -4.32
C GLY A 251 10.98 -1.68 -3.97
N SER A 252 10.05 -2.24 -3.20
CA SER A 252 10.20 -3.57 -2.61
C SER A 252 9.21 -4.59 -3.14
N ALA A 253 9.60 -5.86 -3.03
CA ALA A 253 8.72 -7.02 -3.10
C ALA A 253 8.65 -7.73 -1.75
N ILE A 254 7.62 -8.55 -1.55
CA ILE A 254 7.52 -9.49 -0.43
C ILE A 254 7.50 -10.91 -0.94
N ALA A 255 8.04 -11.83 -0.14
CA ALA A 255 7.96 -13.26 -0.41
C ALA A 255 7.58 -14.02 0.86
N LEU A 256 6.53 -14.85 0.76
CA LEU A 256 6.11 -15.77 1.82
C LEU A 256 6.87 -17.07 1.66
N VAL A 257 7.68 -17.42 2.63
CA VAL A 257 8.60 -18.57 2.53
C VAL A 257 8.51 -19.48 3.76
N SER A 258 8.79 -20.77 3.58
CA SER A 258 9.01 -21.65 4.73
C SER A 258 10.35 -21.31 5.39
N GLN A 259 10.44 -21.34 6.71
CA GLN A 259 11.66 -21.02 7.47
C GLN A 259 12.87 -21.83 7.00
N ASN A 260 12.67 -23.12 6.67
CA ASN A 260 13.74 -24.00 6.17
C ASN A 260 14.24 -23.64 4.77
N LYS A 261 13.50 -22.87 3.97
CA LYS A 261 13.87 -22.38 2.64
C LYS A 261 14.32 -20.92 2.64
N SER A 262 14.07 -20.19 3.71
CA SER A 262 14.30 -18.74 3.81
C SER A 262 15.71 -18.35 3.37
N ARG A 263 16.74 -19.03 3.89
CA ARG A 263 18.14 -18.75 3.52
C ARG A 263 18.42 -18.99 2.04
N GLY A 264 17.84 -20.04 1.46
CA GLY A 264 17.99 -20.34 0.03
C GLY A 264 17.37 -19.28 -0.86
N VAL A 265 16.17 -18.80 -0.48
CA VAL A 265 15.49 -17.72 -1.17
C VAL A 265 16.29 -16.42 -1.07
N GLN A 266 16.78 -16.04 0.13
CA GLN A 266 17.63 -14.87 0.33
C GLN A 266 18.94 -14.89 -0.48
N GLN A 267 19.48 -16.06 -0.79
CA GLN A 267 20.69 -16.21 -1.60
C GLN A 267 20.42 -16.17 -3.11
N ALA A 268 19.19 -16.41 -3.53
CA ALA A 268 18.79 -16.46 -4.94
C ALA A 268 18.40 -15.08 -5.49
N ILE A 269 18.11 -14.14 -4.59
CA ILE A 269 17.75 -12.76 -4.88
C ILE A 269 18.99 -11.88 -4.85
#